data_d4479790e8d50ee696252e3a5704b50c
#
_entry.id   d4479790e8d50ee696252e3a5704b50c
#
_cell.length_a   1.000
_cell.length_b   1.000
_cell.length_c   1.000
_cell.angle_alpha   90.00
_cell.angle_beta   90.00
_cell.angle_gamma   90.00
#
_symmetry.space_group_name_H-M   'P 1'
#
loop_
_entity.id
_entity.type
_entity.pdbx_description
1 polymer ?
#
loop_
_entity_poly.entity_id
_entity_poly.type
_entity_poly.pdbx_seq_one_letter_code
_entity_poly.pdbx_strand_id
1 'polypeptide(L)'
;MGLDGSDAQKWLLRLADGGGIAIYSMLADGSFALMNGDNGLALGNGGSDSWRFDTTIVSGQPYADANGAQRRLLDIAYSTPSPGANLCSAWISRVFNAAGYGYAYGDVCDMFWSYCHDSNRANLKVGMIIVVPSHSRTWAGSRWGHIAIYIGDGKVIENIGRVNVRGLNDWVNYYGTTYTPLWGWYRNIALC
;
A
#
# COMPACT_ATOMS: atom_id res chain seq x y z
N MET A 1 29.27 5.00 -0.32
CA MET A 1 30.00 3.74 -0.08
C MET A 1 29.20 2.63 -0.75
N GLY A 2 29.76 1.94 -1.74
CA GLY A 2 29.07 0.84 -2.44
C GLY A 2 29.06 -0.41 -1.57
N LEU A 3 28.00 -1.24 -1.71
CA LEU A 3 27.93 -2.55 -1.08
C LEU A 3 28.89 -3.51 -1.84
N ASP A 4 29.88 -4.04 -1.18
CA ASP A 4 30.87 -4.96 -1.76
C ASP A 4 30.60 -6.43 -1.45
N GLY A 5 29.52 -6.71 -0.69
CA GLY A 5 29.12 -8.06 -0.29
C GLY A 5 30.00 -8.71 0.79
N SER A 6 30.92 -7.96 1.39
CA SER A 6 31.74 -8.44 2.51
C SER A 6 30.87 -8.74 3.74
N ASP A 7 31.38 -9.56 4.65
CA ASP A 7 30.67 -9.89 5.90
C ASP A 7 30.41 -8.67 6.79
N ALA A 8 31.22 -7.62 6.64
CA ALA A 8 31.02 -6.33 7.30
C ALA A 8 29.70 -5.62 6.90
N GLN A 9 29.10 -6.03 5.79
CA GLN A 9 27.84 -5.46 5.28
C GLN A 9 26.65 -6.43 5.43
N LYS A 10 26.87 -7.59 6.04
CA LYS A 10 25.83 -8.59 6.28
C LYS A 10 25.32 -8.50 7.71
N TRP A 11 24.03 -8.64 7.86
CA TRP A 11 23.33 -8.59 9.14
C TRP A 11 22.43 -9.81 9.30
N LEU A 12 22.41 -10.38 10.48
CA LEU A 12 21.55 -11.49 10.84
C LEU A 12 20.37 -10.95 11.67
N LEU A 13 19.15 -11.25 11.23
CA LEU A 13 17.92 -10.94 11.94
C LEU A 13 17.50 -12.15 12.78
N ARG A 14 17.27 -11.98 14.07
CA ARG A 14 16.75 -13.03 14.97
C ARG A 14 15.56 -12.49 15.75
N LEU A 15 14.61 -13.39 16.05
CA LEU A 15 13.57 -13.06 17.02
C LEU A 15 14.20 -12.90 18.40
N ALA A 16 13.93 -11.77 19.03
CA ALA A 16 14.35 -11.49 20.42
C ALA A 16 13.25 -11.94 21.39
N ASP A 17 13.65 -12.22 22.63
CA ASP A 17 12.71 -12.48 23.71
C ASP A 17 11.80 -11.26 23.90
N GLY A 18 10.47 -11.49 23.85
CA GLY A 18 9.49 -10.40 23.92
C GLY A 18 8.90 -9.95 22.56
N GLY A 19 9.22 -10.65 21.45
CA GLY A 19 8.56 -10.48 20.14
C GLY A 19 9.13 -9.36 19.26
N GLY A 20 10.32 -8.84 19.58
CA GLY A 20 11.10 -7.94 18.73
C GLY A 20 12.04 -8.70 17.80
N ILE A 21 12.76 -7.97 16.94
CA ILE A 21 13.83 -8.52 16.10
C ILE A 21 15.15 -7.92 16.57
N ALA A 22 16.12 -8.78 16.84
CA ALA A 22 17.50 -8.37 17.10
C ALA A 22 18.31 -8.40 15.79
N ILE A 23 19.12 -7.39 15.59
CA ILE A 23 20.00 -7.25 14.42
C ILE A 23 21.43 -7.52 14.87
N TYR A 24 22.03 -8.56 14.34
CA TYR A 24 23.41 -8.93 14.63
C TYR A 24 24.30 -8.66 13.43
N SER A 25 25.48 -8.10 13.68
CA SER A 25 26.53 -8.01 12.65
C SER A 25 27.03 -9.42 12.29
N MET A 26 27.29 -9.65 11.02
CA MET A 26 27.98 -10.86 10.56
C MET A 26 29.50 -10.75 10.68
N LEU A 27 30.01 -9.65 11.26
CA LEU A 27 31.43 -9.53 11.60
C LEU A 27 31.78 -10.54 12.68
N ALA A 28 32.91 -11.22 12.51
CA ALA A 28 33.42 -12.25 13.40
C ALA A 28 32.42 -13.43 13.58
N ASP A 29 31.89 -13.61 14.76
CA ASP A 29 31.03 -14.72 15.15
C ASP A 29 29.56 -14.30 15.36
N GLY A 30 29.18 -13.12 14.93
CA GLY A 30 27.83 -12.59 15.16
C GLY A 30 27.58 -12.17 16.61
N SER A 31 28.62 -11.95 17.38
CA SER A 31 28.51 -11.56 18.81
C SER A 31 28.12 -10.10 19.04
N PHE A 32 28.12 -9.26 18.01
CA PHE A 32 27.78 -7.86 18.11
C PHE A 32 26.35 -7.60 17.61
N ALA A 33 25.56 -6.96 18.44
CA ALA A 33 24.23 -6.49 18.11
C ALA A 33 24.26 -4.96 17.86
N LEU A 34 23.35 -4.51 17.02
CA LEU A 34 23.07 -3.08 16.87
C LEU A 34 22.30 -2.62 18.12
N MET A 35 22.83 -1.65 18.84
CA MET A 35 22.26 -1.13 20.09
C MET A 35 21.85 0.33 19.93
N ASN A 36 20.86 0.75 20.70
CA ASN A 36 20.49 2.16 20.82
C ASN A 36 21.44 2.82 21.81
N GLY A 37 22.27 3.72 21.36
CA GLY A 37 23.21 4.47 22.21
C GLY A 37 22.81 5.92 22.36
N ASP A 38 23.35 6.61 23.35
CA ASP A 38 23.01 8.01 23.68
C ASP A 38 23.22 9.01 22.52
N ASN A 39 24.03 8.64 21.53
CA ASN A 39 24.33 9.46 20.33
C ASN A 39 23.95 8.78 19.01
N GLY A 40 23.02 7.84 19.03
CA GLY A 40 22.59 7.07 17.85
C GLY A 40 22.93 5.59 17.92
N LEU A 41 22.96 4.92 16.76
CA LEU A 41 23.18 3.48 16.66
C LEU A 41 24.65 3.14 16.95
N ALA A 42 24.89 2.23 17.86
CA ALA A 42 26.19 1.71 18.19
C ALA A 42 26.26 0.17 18.11
N LEU A 43 27.43 -0.39 17.89
CA LEU A 43 27.68 -1.82 18.05
C LEU A 43 28.04 -2.12 19.50
N GLY A 44 27.34 -3.09 20.11
CA GLY A 44 27.59 -3.54 21.48
C GLY A 44 27.60 -5.07 21.59
N ASN A 45 28.15 -5.57 22.69
CA ASN A 45 28.16 -7.02 22.97
C ASN A 45 26.75 -7.50 23.25
N GLY A 46 26.16 -8.18 22.32
CA GLY A 46 24.81 -8.78 22.25
C GLY A 46 23.98 -8.61 23.53
N GLY A 47 23.07 -7.70 23.52
CA GLY A 47 22.26 -7.34 24.65
C GLY A 47 20.78 -7.62 24.46
N SER A 48 20.03 -7.16 25.43
CA SER A 48 18.57 -7.25 25.48
C SER A 48 17.86 -6.29 24.55
N ASP A 49 18.57 -5.47 23.76
CA ASP A 49 17.95 -4.49 22.89
C ASP A 49 17.26 -5.17 21.71
N SER A 50 15.95 -5.13 21.72
CA SER A 50 15.13 -5.57 20.62
C SER A 50 14.73 -4.38 19.78
N TRP A 51 15.00 -4.44 18.49
CA TRP A 51 14.52 -3.49 17.52
C TRP A 51 13.10 -3.90 17.12
N ARG A 52 12.15 -3.05 17.39
CA ARG A 52 10.90 -3.09 16.65
C ARG A 52 11.17 -2.38 15.34
N PHE A 53 11.29 -3.15 14.27
CA PHE A 53 11.00 -2.54 13.00
C PHE A 53 9.56 -2.09 13.10
N ASP A 54 9.36 -0.79 13.19
CA ASP A 54 8.09 -0.25 12.81
C ASP A 54 7.93 -0.65 11.34
N THR A 55 7.27 -1.77 11.11
CA THR A 55 6.76 -2.20 9.83
C THR A 55 5.53 -1.36 9.47
N THR A 56 5.42 -0.15 9.92
CA THR A 56 4.86 0.90 9.10
C THR A 56 5.79 1.00 7.88
N ILE A 57 5.81 -0.07 7.07
CA ILE A 57 5.97 0.09 5.63
C ILE A 57 5.17 1.34 5.38
N VAL A 58 5.82 2.39 4.88
CA VAL A 58 5.13 3.63 4.55
C VAL A 58 3.91 3.20 3.75
N SER A 59 2.78 3.08 4.45
CA SER A 59 1.57 2.49 3.90
C SER A 59 0.73 3.56 3.23
N GLY A 60 1.40 4.64 2.84
CA GLY A 60 0.76 5.85 2.33
C GLY A 60 0.27 6.77 3.46
N GLN A 61 -0.54 7.74 3.11
CA GLN A 61 -1.12 8.69 4.05
C GLN A 61 -2.00 7.98 5.08
N PRO A 62 -1.83 8.23 6.40
CA PRO A 62 -2.75 7.74 7.42
C PRO A 62 -4.13 8.41 7.25
N TYR A 63 -5.20 7.71 7.66
CA TYR A 63 -6.54 8.30 7.66
C TYR A 63 -6.65 9.55 8.55
N ALA A 64 -5.92 9.57 9.66
CA ALA A 64 -5.89 10.72 10.56
C ALA A 64 -5.50 12.04 9.87
N ASP A 65 -4.60 11.94 8.88
CA ASP A 65 -4.09 13.08 8.09
C ASP A 65 -4.97 13.42 6.87
N ALA A 66 -6.08 12.70 6.67
CA ALA A 66 -6.99 12.98 5.56
C ALA A 66 -7.69 14.32 5.75
N ASN A 67 -7.73 15.13 4.69
CA ASN A 67 -8.45 16.39 4.66
C ASN A 67 -9.99 16.20 4.48
N GLY A 68 -10.74 17.30 4.52
CA GLY A 68 -12.21 17.24 4.44
C GLY A 68 -12.73 16.64 3.13
N ALA A 69 -12.08 16.91 1.98
CA ALA A 69 -12.48 16.37 0.68
C ALA A 69 -12.25 14.84 0.62
N GLN A 70 -11.09 14.39 1.12
CA GLN A 70 -10.75 12.97 1.23
C GLN A 70 -11.72 12.22 2.14
N ARG A 71 -12.01 12.75 3.34
CA ARG A 71 -12.97 12.13 4.29
C ARG A 71 -14.36 12.03 3.68
N ARG A 72 -14.86 13.11 3.06
CA ARG A 72 -16.14 13.11 2.36
C ARG A 72 -16.22 12.05 1.27
N LEU A 73 -15.15 11.88 0.47
CA LEU A 73 -15.09 10.81 -0.54
C LEU A 73 -15.24 9.44 0.10
N LEU A 74 -14.58 9.18 1.24
CA LEU A 74 -14.65 7.90 1.94
C LEU A 74 -16.04 7.65 2.52
N ASP A 75 -16.70 8.66 3.13
CA ASP A 75 -18.08 8.53 3.62
C ASP A 75 -19.03 8.10 2.49
N ILE A 76 -18.85 8.68 1.30
CA ILE A 76 -19.59 8.32 0.09
C ILE A 76 -19.24 6.90 -0.36
N ALA A 77 -17.96 6.52 -0.34
CA ALA A 77 -17.52 5.18 -0.73
C ALA A 77 -18.15 4.09 0.17
N TYR A 78 -18.15 4.32 1.48
CA TYR A 78 -18.78 3.39 2.43
C TYR A 78 -20.30 3.29 2.28
N SER A 79 -20.96 4.38 1.89
CA SER A 79 -22.43 4.44 1.72
C SER A 79 -22.91 4.04 0.32
N THR A 80 -22.02 3.99 -0.69
CA THR A 80 -22.40 3.65 -2.06
C THR A 80 -22.57 2.13 -2.22
N PRO A 81 -23.78 1.63 -2.51
CA PRO A 81 -24.01 0.19 -2.63
C PRO A 81 -23.29 -0.40 -3.85
N SER A 82 -22.92 -1.67 -3.71
CA SER A 82 -22.35 -2.43 -4.83
C SER A 82 -23.33 -2.52 -5.99
N PRO A 83 -22.90 -2.26 -7.23
CA PRO A 83 -23.71 -2.49 -8.41
C PRO A 83 -23.75 -3.97 -8.85
N GLY A 84 -23.00 -4.84 -8.17
CA GLY A 84 -22.84 -6.24 -8.50
C GLY A 84 -21.41 -6.64 -8.82
N ALA A 85 -21.23 -7.92 -9.14
CA ALA A 85 -19.93 -8.48 -9.51
C ALA A 85 -19.45 -7.96 -10.87
N ASN A 86 -18.12 -7.91 -11.06
CA ASN A 86 -17.44 -7.45 -12.28
C ASN A 86 -17.75 -5.98 -12.67
N LEU A 87 -18.26 -5.20 -11.75
CA LEU A 87 -18.59 -3.78 -11.93
C LEU A 87 -17.76 -2.87 -11.01
N CYS A 88 -16.46 -3.19 -10.84
CA CYS A 88 -15.57 -2.43 -9.97
C CYS A 88 -15.36 -0.99 -10.48
N SER A 89 -15.12 -0.76 -11.78
CA SER A 89 -15.00 0.58 -12.35
C SER A 89 -16.31 1.38 -12.26
N ALA A 90 -17.44 0.72 -12.47
CA ALA A 90 -18.74 1.36 -12.36
C ALA A 90 -19.02 1.82 -10.92
N TRP A 91 -18.64 1.02 -9.93
CA TRP A 91 -18.77 1.42 -8.52
C TRP A 91 -17.86 2.62 -8.20
N ILE A 92 -16.58 2.57 -8.59
CA ILE A 92 -15.65 3.69 -8.42
C ILE A 92 -16.23 4.96 -9.05
N SER A 93 -16.69 4.88 -10.29
CA SER A 93 -17.27 6.04 -11.00
C SER A 93 -18.51 6.60 -10.29
N ARG A 94 -19.37 5.75 -9.70
CA ARG A 94 -20.51 6.20 -8.88
C ARG A 94 -20.06 6.94 -7.63
N VAL A 95 -19.07 6.41 -6.92
CA VAL A 95 -18.49 7.05 -5.72
C VAL A 95 -17.97 8.43 -6.05
N PHE A 96 -17.12 8.53 -7.06
CA PHE A 96 -16.51 9.82 -7.43
C PHE A 96 -17.52 10.81 -8.02
N ASN A 97 -18.50 10.32 -8.79
CA ASN A 97 -19.57 11.19 -9.27
C ASN A 97 -20.45 11.74 -8.14
N ALA A 98 -20.81 10.90 -7.14
CA ALA A 98 -21.56 11.33 -5.97
C ALA A 98 -20.78 12.35 -5.11
N ALA A 99 -19.45 12.26 -5.13
CA ALA A 99 -18.56 13.23 -4.50
C ALA A 99 -18.41 14.54 -5.29
N GLY A 100 -18.95 14.62 -6.51
CA GLY A 100 -18.89 15.80 -7.39
C GLY A 100 -17.74 15.82 -8.38
N TYR A 101 -17.00 14.72 -8.52
CA TYR A 101 -15.82 14.63 -9.41
C TYR A 101 -16.17 14.06 -10.81
N GLY A 102 -17.43 13.72 -11.05
CA GLY A 102 -17.92 13.22 -12.32
C GLY A 102 -17.54 11.77 -12.63
N TYR A 103 -17.95 11.29 -13.79
CA TYR A 103 -17.65 9.94 -14.27
C TYR A 103 -16.34 9.91 -15.06
N ALA A 104 -15.54 8.85 -14.90
CA ALA A 104 -14.51 8.49 -15.86
C ALA A 104 -15.12 7.66 -17.00
N TYR A 105 -14.52 7.77 -18.17
CA TYR A 105 -14.84 6.92 -19.31
C TYR A 105 -13.90 5.71 -19.36
N GLY A 106 -14.38 4.61 -19.93
CA GLY A 106 -13.60 3.41 -20.15
C GLY A 106 -13.63 2.41 -18.99
N ASP A 107 -12.88 1.34 -19.18
CA ASP A 107 -12.72 0.26 -18.23
C ASP A 107 -11.58 0.54 -17.23
N VAL A 108 -11.31 -0.41 -16.33
CA VAL A 108 -10.22 -0.28 -15.35
C VAL A 108 -8.86 -0.14 -16.02
N CYS A 109 -8.63 -0.87 -17.13
CA CYS A 109 -7.38 -0.74 -17.89
C CYS A 109 -7.19 0.67 -18.46
N ASP A 110 -8.24 1.33 -18.92
CA ASP A 110 -8.17 2.72 -19.39
C ASP A 110 -7.83 3.68 -18.25
N MET A 111 -8.43 3.46 -17.07
CA MET A 111 -8.12 4.25 -15.86
C MET A 111 -6.68 4.06 -15.39
N PHE A 112 -6.13 2.84 -15.52
CA PHE A 112 -4.74 2.57 -15.21
C PHE A 112 -3.79 3.43 -16.04
N TRP A 113 -3.95 3.39 -17.36
CA TRP A 113 -3.07 4.14 -18.28
C TRP A 113 -3.26 5.65 -18.22
N SER A 114 -4.49 6.10 -17.90
CA SER A 114 -4.82 7.52 -17.91
C SER A 114 -4.52 8.23 -16.59
N TYR A 115 -4.56 7.53 -15.45
CA TYR A 115 -4.58 8.20 -14.15
C TYR A 115 -3.53 7.66 -13.15
N CYS A 116 -2.95 6.47 -13.38
CA CYS A 116 -2.07 5.83 -12.41
C CYS A 116 -0.64 5.79 -12.93
N HIS A 117 0.26 6.54 -12.27
CA HIS A 117 1.63 6.70 -12.74
C HIS A 117 2.67 6.52 -11.62
N ASP A 118 2.24 6.21 -10.38
CA ASP A 118 3.12 6.10 -9.23
C ASP A 118 3.00 4.71 -8.59
N SER A 119 4.14 4.19 -8.16
CA SER A 119 4.24 2.95 -7.38
C SER A 119 4.92 3.16 -6.02
N ASN A 120 5.37 4.40 -5.73
CA ASN A 120 5.99 4.71 -4.46
C ASN A 120 4.92 4.93 -3.38
N ARG A 121 4.88 4.03 -2.41
CA ARG A 121 3.89 4.06 -1.31
C ARG A 121 3.93 5.36 -0.48
N ALA A 122 5.07 6.04 -0.40
CA ALA A 122 5.16 7.33 0.28
C ALA A 122 4.27 8.40 -0.35
N ASN A 123 3.96 8.27 -1.64
CA ASN A 123 3.13 9.20 -2.38
C ASN A 123 1.65 8.81 -2.40
N LEU A 124 1.29 7.63 -1.87
CA LEU A 124 -0.09 7.16 -1.86
C LEU A 124 -0.92 7.97 -0.85
N LYS A 125 -1.94 8.66 -1.34
CA LYS A 125 -2.81 9.53 -0.54
C LYS A 125 -4.22 8.96 -0.43
N VAL A 126 -4.89 9.25 0.68
CA VAL A 126 -6.30 8.88 0.89
C VAL A 126 -7.14 9.44 -0.26
N GLY A 127 -8.00 8.59 -0.83
CA GLY A 127 -8.83 8.93 -1.99
C GLY A 127 -8.17 8.67 -3.35
N MET A 128 -6.89 8.33 -3.43
CA MET A 128 -6.30 7.83 -4.68
C MET A 128 -6.88 6.48 -5.07
N ILE A 129 -7.03 6.25 -6.36
CA ILE A 129 -7.33 4.93 -6.90
C ILE A 129 -6.05 4.10 -7.00
N ILE A 130 -6.17 2.81 -6.73
CA ILE A 130 -5.12 1.81 -6.93
C ILE A 130 -5.63 0.83 -7.96
N VAL A 131 -4.85 0.60 -9.00
CA VAL A 131 -5.32 -0.09 -10.20
C VAL A 131 -4.30 -1.12 -10.69
N VAL A 132 -4.80 -2.24 -11.18
CA VAL A 132 -4.07 -3.17 -12.06
C VAL A 132 -4.85 -3.29 -13.37
N PRO A 133 -4.22 -3.20 -14.55
CA PRO A 133 -4.93 -3.27 -15.83
C PRO A 133 -5.33 -4.70 -16.19
N SER A 134 -4.71 -5.69 -15.53
CA SER A 134 -4.96 -7.12 -15.72
C SER A 134 -4.49 -7.91 -14.51
N HIS A 135 -5.15 -9.04 -14.22
CA HIS A 135 -4.70 -10.03 -13.25
C HIS A 135 -5.21 -11.44 -13.61
N SER A 136 -4.51 -12.49 -13.18
CA SER A 136 -4.79 -13.87 -13.55
C SER A 136 -5.89 -14.56 -12.71
N ARG A 137 -6.53 -13.87 -11.77
CA ARG A 137 -7.45 -14.50 -10.80
C ARG A 137 -8.83 -14.84 -11.37
N THR A 138 -9.30 -14.07 -12.36
CA THR A 138 -10.60 -14.28 -13.02
C THR A 138 -10.51 -13.94 -14.50
N TRP A 139 -11.42 -14.48 -15.30
CA TRP A 139 -11.51 -14.12 -16.71
C TRP A 139 -11.77 -12.61 -16.90
N ALA A 140 -12.70 -12.04 -16.15
CA ALA A 140 -12.97 -10.60 -16.19
C ALA A 140 -11.72 -9.78 -15.78
N GLY A 141 -11.01 -10.22 -14.74
CA GLY A 141 -9.78 -9.58 -14.28
C GLY A 141 -8.64 -9.66 -15.29
N SER A 142 -8.52 -10.74 -16.06
CA SER A 142 -7.52 -10.85 -17.13
C SER A 142 -7.80 -9.91 -18.31
N ARG A 143 -9.06 -9.53 -18.51
CA ARG A 143 -9.48 -8.66 -19.60
C ARG A 143 -9.50 -7.18 -19.22
N TRP A 144 -10.00 -6.85 -18.03
CA TRP A 144 -10.28 -5.47 -17.62
C TRP A 144 -9.56 -5.02 -16.36
N GLY A 145 -8.90 -5.94 -15.63
CA GLY A 145 -8.19 -5.61 -14.41
C GLY A 145 -9.06 -5.44 -13.17
N HIS A 146 -8.53 -4.74 -12.17
CA HIS A 146 -9.22 -4.44 -10.92
C HIS A 146 -8.80 -3.10 -10.33
N ILE A 147 -9.69 -2.49 -9.54
CA ILE A 147 -9.53 -1.14 -9.00
C ILE A 147 -10.09 -1.04 -7.58
N ALA A 148 -9.42 -0.25 -6.75
CA ALA A 148 -9.83 0.09 -5.38
C ALA A 148 -9.55 1.58 -5.08
N ILE A 149 -10.09 2.08 -3.97
CA ILE A 149 -9.73 3.40 -3.40
C ILE A 149 -8.88 3.17 -2.15
N TYR A 150 -7.77 3.88 -2.03
CA TYR A 150 -6.98 3.90 -0.80
C TYR A 150 -7.70 4.72 0.29
N ILE A 151 -7.90 4.12 1.47
CA ILE A 151 -8.67 4.71 2.56
C ILE A 151 -7.84 5.11 3.78
N GLY A 152 -6.52 5.00 3.66
CA GLY A 152 -5.59 5.26 4.77
C GLY A 152 -5.20 4.00 5.53
N ASP A 153 -4.23 4.11 6.42
CA ASP A 153 -3.80 3.07 7.36
C ASP A 153 -3.50 1.71 6.70
N GLY A 154 -2.93 1.74 5.48
CA GLY A 154 -2.61 0.53 4.73
C GLY A 154 -3.84 -0.28 4.31
N LYS A 155 -4.98 0.36 4.06
CA LYS A 155 -6.24 -0.29 3.66
C LYS A 155 -6.79 0.29 2.38
N VAL A 156 -7.55 -0.53 1.67
CA VAL A 156 -8.29 -0.15 0.46
C VAL A 156 -9.75 -0.57 0.58
N ILE A 157 -10.63 0.15 -0.13
CA ILE A 157 -12.04 -0.22 -0.31
C ILE A 157 -12.31 -0.51 -1.79
N GLU A 158 -13.01 -1.60 -2.06
CA GLU A 158 -13.21 -2.13 -3.41
C GLU A 158 -14.62 -2.69 -3.60
N ASN A 159 -15.03 -2.90 -4.84
CA ASN A 159 -16.23 -3.68 -5.18
C ASN A 159 -15.85 -5.04 -5.80
N ILE A 160 -16.18 -6.11 -5.11
CA ILE A 160 -16.03 -7.51 -5.56
C ILE A 160 -17.38 -8.24 -5.72
N GLY A 161 -18.43 -7.50 -6.07
CA GLY A 161 -19.83 -7.94 -6.00
C GLY A 161 -20.51 -7.53 -4.69
N ARG A 162 -19.73 -7.09 -3.75
CA ARG A 162 -20.07 -6.36 -2.52
C ARG A 162 -18.97 -5.35 -2.25
N VAL A 163 -19.29 -4.30 -1.53
CA VAL A 163 -18.27 -3.39 -0.99
C VAL A 163 -17.45 -4.13 0.05
N ASN A 164 -16.14 -4.08 -0.07
CA ASN A 164 -15.21 -4.83 0.74
C ASN A 164 -14.01 -3.95 1.12
N VAL A 165 -13.54 -4.09 2.36
CA VAL A 165 -12.29 -3.48 2.83
C VAL A 165 -11.23 -4.56 2.97
N ARG A 166 -10.04 -4.28 2.44
CA ARG A 166 -8.90 -5.20 2.46
C ARG A 166 -7.63 -4.47 2.84
N GLY A 167 -6.65 -5.18 3.40
CA GLY A 167 -5.29 -4.67 3.57
C GLY A 167 -4.64 -4.37 2.21
N LEU A 168 -3.92 -3.25 2.12
CA LEU A 168 -3.22 -2.83 0.90
C LEU A 168 -2.23 -3.92 0.41
N ASN A 169 -1.47 -4.51 1.34
CA ASN A 169 -0.52 -5.57 1.01
C ASN A 169 -1.22 -6.80 0.42
N ASP A 170 -2.34 -7.21 1.03
CA ASP A 170 -3.12 -8.35 0.55
C ASP A 170 -3.72 -8.06 -0.82
N TRP A 171 -4.16 -6.82 -1.07
CA TRP A 171 -4.70 -6.40 -2.35
C TRP A 171 -3.63 -6.42 -3.44
N VAL A 172 -2.47 -5.82 -3.17
CA VAL A 172 -1.32 -5.78 -4.08
C VAL A 172 -0.82 -7.18 -4.41
N ASN A 173 -0.65 -8.05 -3.41
CA ASN A 173 -0.20 -9.43 -3.60
C ASN A 173 -1.23 -10.27 -4.37
N TYR A 174 -2.51 -10.03 -4.14
CA TYR A 174 -3.57 -10.79 -4.79
C TYR A 174 -3.77 -10.41 -6.26
N TYR A 175 -3.80 -9.12 -6.57
CA TYR A 175 -4.09 -8.62 -7.92
C TYR A 175 -2.85 -8.30 -8.75
N GLY A 176 -1.70 -8.03 -8.15
CA GLY A 176 -0.44 -7.72 -8.84
C GLY A 176 0.23 -8.92 -9.51
N THR A 177 -0.54 -9.82 -10.15
CA THR A 177 -0.03 -11.07 -10.72
C THR A 177 0.55 -10.92 -12.14
N THR A 178 0.13 -9.91 -12.87
CA THR A 178 0.56 -9.65 -14.25
C THR A 178 1.18 -8.28 -14.43
N TYR A 179 0.73 -7.32 -13.66
CA TYR A 179 1.24 -5.95 -13.66
C TYR A 179 1.47 -5.47 -12.23
N THR A 180 2.49 -4.64 -12.05
CA THR A 180 2.67 -3.89 -10.80
C THR A 180 1.50 -2.95 -10.60
N PRO A 181 0.78 -3.00 -9.47
CA PRO A 181 -0.24 -2.03 -9.16
C PRO A 181 0.32 -0.61 -9.14
N LEU A 182 -0.38 0.31 -9.78
CA LEU A 182 -0.07 1.74 -9.73
C LEU A 182 -1.24 2.49 -9.11
N TRP A 183 -0.96 3.68 -8.63
CA TRP A 183 -1.95 4.58 -8.07
C TRP A 183 -1.85 5.98 -8.63
N GLY A 184 -2.93 6.72 -8.46
CA GLY A 184 -3.05 8.09 -8.88
C GLY A 184 -4.41 8.68 -8.55
N TRP A 185 -4.58 9.94 -8.90
CA TRP A 185 -5.84 10.63 -8.68
C TRP A 185 -6.84 10.32 -9.79
N TYR A 186 -8.05 9.93 -9.38
CA TYR A 186 -9.16 9.70 -10.31
C TYR A 186 -9.38 10.93 -11.21
N ARG A 187 -9.36 10.76 -12.53
CA ARG A 187 -9.42 11.82 -13.53
C ARG A 187 -8.35 12.92 -13.34
N ASN A 188 -7.24 12.60 -12.71
CA ASN A 188 -6.17 13.54 -12.36
C ASN A 188 -6.62 14.71 -11.45
N ILE A 189 -7.71 14.53 -10.67
CA ILE A 189 -8.24 15.52 -9.75
C ILE A 189 -7.66 15.25 -8.36
N ALA A 190 -6.66 16.03 -7.95
CA ALA A 190 -6.05 15.91 -6.64
C ALA A 190 -7.02 16.37 -5.53
N LEU A 191 -7.07 15.59 -4.44
CA LEU A 191 -7.87 15.87 -3.24
C LEU A 191 -7.03 16.42 -2.09
N CYS A 192 -5.85 16.92 -2.35
CA CYS A 192 -4.91 17.49 -1.36
C CYS A 192 -4.81 19.00 -1.50
#